data_c876d75092e5694047431cd2bfdeeb63
#
_entry.id   c876d75092e5694047431cd2bfdeeb63
#
_cell.length_a   1.000
_cell.length_b   1.000
_cell.length_c   1.000
_cell.angle_alpha   90.00
_cell.angle_beta   90.00
_cell.angle_gamma   90.00
#
_symmetry.space_group_name_H-M   'P 1'
#
loop_
_entity.id
_entity.type
_entity.pdbx_description
1 polymer ?
#
loop_
_entity_poly.entity_id
_entity_poly.type
_entity_poly.pdbx_seq_one_letter_code
_entity_poly.pdbx_strand_id
1 'polypeptide(L)'
;GWLGGLMLLGGIIGAIVMPVLSDKIARRKPFILIALAGLIPGLIGMTFTTSLPVLLAAGFVFGFFLLSAGPIGFQYAAEITRPIPEGASNTVLLLMGQVSGILFILAMDAFKSKATGSMTGSLAALTVMIIGSFGLALFLPESLKKPAASRP
;
A
#
# COMPACT_ATOMS: atom_id res chain seq x y z
N GLY A 1 -10.71 -15.86 9.32
CA GLY A 1 -10.17 -17.12 8.80
C GLY A 1 -8.67 -17.04 8.57
N TRP A 2 -8.04 -18.16 8.24
CA TRP A 2 -6.59 -18.31 8.05
C TRP A 2 -5.98 -17.29 7.08
N LEU A 3 -6.68 -16.94 6.00
CA LEU A 3 -6.24 -15.95 5.03
C LEU A 3 -6.02 -14.59 5.69
N GLY A 4 -7.02 -14.10 6.45
CA GLY A 4 -6.91 -12.82 7.15
C GLY A 4 -5.79 -12.82 8.19
N GLY A 5 -5.61 -13.93 8.91
CA GLY A 5 -4.52 -14.11 9.87
C GLY A 5 -3.14 -13.99 9.22
N LEU A 6 -2.92 -14.67 8.08
CA LEU A 6 -1.66 -14.59 7.35
C LEU A 6 -1.43 -13.24 6.69
N MET A 7 -2.48 -12.57 6.20
CA MET A 7 -2.39 -11.19 5.72
C MET A 7 -1.93 -10.25 6.82
N LEU A 8 -2.49 -10.38 8.03
CA LEU A 8 -2.08 -9.55 9.17
C LEU A 8 -0.64 -9.84 9.60
N LEU A 9 -0.24 -11.11 9.68
CA LEU A 9 1.15 -11.47 10.01
C LEU A 9 2.13 -10.91 8.98
N GLY A 10 1.85 -11.11 7.70
CA GLY A 10 2.65 -10.51 6.62
C GLY A 10 2.71 -9.00 6.76
N GLY A 11 1.57 -8.36 7.01
CA GLY A 11 1.45 -6.92 7.18
C GLY A 11 2.26 -6.36 8.35
N ILE A 12 2.22 -7.00 9.51
CA ILE A 12 3.01 -6.60 10.69
C ILE A 12 4.51 -6.65 10.37
N ILE A 13 4.96 -7.74 9.76
CA ILE A 13 6.36 -7.90 9.35
C ILE A 13 6.73 -6.83 8.33
N GLY A 14 5.90 -6.60 7.31
CA GLY A 14 6.11 -5.60 6.27
C GLY A 14 6.18 -4.18 6.82
N ALA A 15 5.28 -3.84 7.75
CA ALA A 15 5.21 -2.51 8.39
C ALA A 15 6.45 -2.20 9.26
N ILE A 16 7.20 -3.21 9.67
CA ILE A 16 8.45 -3.03 10.42
C ILE A 16 9.64 -3.05 9.46
N VAL A 17 9.75 -4.08 8.63
CA VAL A 17 10.94 -4.34 7.80
C VAL A 17 11.14 -3.24 6.75
N MET A 18 10.10 -2.91 5.99
CA MET A 18 10.23 -1.99 4.85
C MET A 18 10.55 -0.55 5.27
N PRO A 19 9.92 0.05 6.29
CA PRO A 19 10.31 1.38 6.76
C PRO A 19 11.73 1.42 7.31
N VAL A 20 12.15 0.39 8.07
CA VAL A 20 13.52 0.30 8.60
C VAL A 20 14.55 0.25 7.46
N LEU A 21 14.29 -0.53 6.40
CA LEU A 21 15.14 -0.56 5.22
C LEU A 21 15.16 0.80 4.49
N SER A 22 13.99 1.41 4.33
CA SER A 22 13.86 2.73 3.72
C SER A 22 14.64 3.81 4.50
N ASP A 23 14.63 3.73 5.84
CA ASP A 23 15.40 4.62 6.70
C ASP A 23 16.92 4.43 6.55
N LYS A 24 17.38 3.18 6.49
CA LYS A 24 18.81 2.87 6.32
C LYS A 24 19.36 3.36 4.97
N ILE A 25 18.57 3.25 3.90
CA ILE A 25 18.98 3.66 2.55
C ILE A 25 18.74 5.16 2.33
N ALA A 26 17.98 5.82 3.23
CA ALA A 26 17.61 7.22 3.17
C ALA A 26 16.87 7.63 1.87
N ARG A 27 16.13 6.70 1.27
CA ARG A 27 15.31 6.90 0.07
C ARG A 27 13.91 6.38 0.31
N ARG A 28 12.89 7.16 -0.03
CA ARG A 28 11.48 6.78 0.17
C ARG A 28 10.83 6.27 -1.11
N LYS A 29 11.05 6.96 -2.22
CA LYS A 29 10.42 6.65 -3.50
C LYS A 29 10.60 5.18 -3.93
N PRO A 30 11.80 4.58 -3.94
CA PRO A 30 11.97 3.20 -4.38
C PRO A 30 11.18 2.22 -3.49
N PHE A 31 11.05 2.48 -2.20
CA PHE A 31 10.28 1.63 -1.29
C PHE A 31 8.77 1.75 -1.48
N ILE A 32 8.26 2.95 -1.82
CA ILE A 32 6.87 3.14 -2.24
C ILE A 32 6.60 2.35 -3.52
N LEU A 33 7.49 2.42 -4.50
CA LEU A 33 7.36 1.68 -5.76
C LEU A 33 7.41 0.16 -5.54
N ILE A 34 8.32 -0.32 -4.68
CA ILE A 34 8.42 -1.75 -4.32
C ILE A 34 7.15 -2.21 -3.60
N ALA A 35 6.61 -1.40 -2.68
CA ALA A 35 5.37 -1.72 -1.99
C ALA A 35 4.20 -1.83 -2.97
N LEU A 36 4.02 -0.86 -3.86
CA LEU A 36 2.96 -0.88 -4.87
C LEU A 36 3.14 -2.04 -5.87
N ALA A 37 4.37 -2.28 -6.35
CA ALA A 37 4.67 -3.40 -7.24
C ALA A 37 4.39 -4.76 -6.58
N GLY A 38 4.71 -4.89 -5.29
CA GLY A 38 4.48 -6.12 -4.54
C GLY A 38 3.01 -6.42 -4.24
N LEU A 39 2.14 -5.40 -4.23
CA LEU A 39 0.69 -5.60 -4.10
C LEU A 39 0.09 -6.31 -5.32
N ILE A 40 0.62 -6.07 -6.51
CA ILE A 40 0.07 -6.59 -7.76
C ILE A 40 0.07 -8.13 -7.78
N PRO A 41 1.20 -8.84 -7.60
CA PRO A 41 1.20 -10.29 -7.61
C PRO A 41 0.38 -10.90 -6.47
N GLY A 42 0.38 -10.28 -5.29
CA GLY A 42 -0.47 -10.70 -4.17
C GLY A 42 -1.95 -10.66 -4.53
N LEU A 43 -2.40 -9.56 -5.12
CA LEU A 43 -3.80 -9.38 -5.50
C LEU A 43 -4.20 -10.28 -6.68
N ILE A 44 -3.34 -10.44 -7.68
CA ILE A 44 -3.57 -11.36 -8.80
C ILE A 44 -3.69 -12.80 -8.28
N GLY A 45 -2.78 -13.22 -7.41
CA GLY A 45 -2.84 -14.54 -6.78
C GLY A 45 -4.14 -14.76 -6.00
N MET A 46 -4.60 -13.78 -5.25
CA MET A 46 -5.88 -13.86 -4.51
C MET A 46 -7.10 -13.88 -5.44
N THR A 47 -7.02 -13.25 -6.63
CA THR A 47 -8.15 -13.11 -7.55
C THR A 47 -8.36 -14.36 -8.38
N PHE A 48 -7.29 -14.98 -8.86
CA PHE A 48 -7.35 -16.01 -9.90
C PHE A 48 -6.99 -17.42 -9.40
N THR A 49 -6.44 -17.56 -8.18
CA THR A 49 -6.08 -18.90 -7.69
C THR A 49 -7.24 -19.60 -7.00
N THR A 50 -7.32 -20.91 -7.23
CA THR A 50 -8.24 -21.83 -6.52
C THR A 50 -7.50 -22.70 -5.51
N SER A 51 -6.18 -22.69 -5.52
CA SER A 51 -5.33 -23.47 -4.63
C SER A 51 -5.17 -22.76 -3.28
N LEU A 52 -5.56 -23.43 -2.20
CA LEU A 52 -5.47 -22.88 -0.84
C LEU A 52 -4.05 -22.45 -0.45
N PRO A 53 -2.99 -23.23 -0.69
CA PRO A 53 -1.63 -22.80 -0.34
C PRO A 53 -1.19 -21.53 -1.08
N VAL A 54 -1.52 -21.45 -2.37
CA VAL A 54 -1.20 -20.25 -3.19
C VAL A 54 -2.00 -19.05 -2.74
N LEU A 55 -3.27 -19.24 -2.39
CA LEU A 55 -4.12 -18.18 -1.85
C LEU A 55 -3.57 -17.63 -0.53
N LEU A 56 -3.12 -18.50 0.35
CA LEU A 56 -2.52 -18.11 1.64
C LEU A 56 -1.20 -17.37 1.45
N ALA A 57 -0.33 -17.84 0.55
CA ALA A 57 0.91 -17.18 0.20
C ALA A 57 0.67 -15.81 -0.44
N ALA A 58 -0.27 -15.71 -1.38
CA ALA A 58 -0.67 -14.46 -2.02
C ALA A 58 -1.22 -13.46 -1.00
N GLY A 59 -2.05 -13.93 -0.05
CA GLY A 59 -2.55 -13.12 1.05
C GLY A 59 -1.45 -12.58 1.95
N PHE A 60 -0.47 -13.41 2.30
CA PHE A 60 0.69 -12.99 3.08
C PHE A 60 1.50 -11.91 2.35
N VAL A 61 1.81 -12.11 1.06
CA VAL A 61 2.54 -11.15 0.23
C VAL A 61 1.75 -9.84 0.10
N PHE A 62 0.45 -9.93 -0.18
CA PHE A 62 -0.42 -8.75 -0.27
C PHE A 62 -0.43 -7.97 1.05
N GLY A 63 -0.63 -8.65 2.18
CA GLY A 63 -0.61 -8.02 3.51
C GLY A 63 0.72 -7.36 3.83
N PHE A 64 1.84 -8.03 3.52
CA PHE A 64 3.19 -7.52 3.74
C PHE A 64 3.40 -6.17 3.05
N PHE A 65 3.09 -6.07 1.78
CA PHE A 65 3.28 -4.83 1.02
C PHE A 65 2.21 -3.77 1.33
N LEU A 66 0.97 -4.17 1.61
CA LEU A 66 -0.11 -3.25 1.94
C LEU A 66 0.19 -2.44 3.20
N LEU A 67 0.51 -3.12 4.29
CA LEU A 67 0.77 -2.43 5.56
C LEU A 67 2.14 -1.74 5.59
N SER A 68 3.09 -2.13 4.75
CA SER A 68 4.37 -1.43 4.63
C SER A 68 4.25 -0.07 3.93
N ALA A 69 3.30 0.09 3.01
CA ALA A 69 3.10 1.32 2.26
C ALA A 69 2.68 2.50 3.15
N GLY A 70 1.88 2.26 4.20
CA GLY A 70 1.37 3.29 5.10
C GLY A 70 2.48 4.11 5.77
N PRO A 71 3.31 3.51 6.63
CA PRO A 71 4.37 4.23 7.33
C PRO A 71 5.36 4.95 6.38
N ILE A 72 5.70 4.31 5.26
CA ILE A 72 6.61 4.92 4.27
C ILE A 72 5.94 6.12 3.60
N GLY A 73 4.65 6.00 3.25
CA GLY A 73 3.87 7.08 2.65
C GLY A 73 3.73 8.28 3.57
N PHE A 74 3.44 8.07 4.86
CA PHE A 74 3.36 9.14 5.86
C PHE A 74 4.69 9.86 6.05
N GLN A 75 5.78 9.12 6.13
CA GLN A 75 7.12 9.71 6.23
C GLN A 75 7.49 10.49 4.98
N TYR A 76 7.21 9.94 3.80
CA TYR A 76 7.44 10.63 2.53
C TYR A 76 6.67 11.94 2.46
N ALA A 77 5.37 11.93 2.79
CA ALA A 77 4.56 13.13 2.80
C ALA A 77 5.10 14.20 3.77
N ALA A 78 5.46 13.80 5.00
CA ALA A 78 6.04 14.69 5.98
C ALA A 78 7.37 15.32 5.50
N GLU A 79 8.17 14.57 4.75
CA GLU A 79 9.45 15.04 4.22
C GLU A 79 9.28 16.06 3.08
N ILE A 80 8.34 15.82 2.15
CA ILE A 80 8.15 16.72 0.98
C ILE A 80 7.31 17.95 1.30
N THR A 81 6.53 17.95 2.37
CA THR A 81 5.66 19.09 2.75
C THR A 81 6.32 20.05 3.74
N ARG A 82 7.59 19.87 4.09
CA ARG A 82 8.31 20.82 4.96
C ARG A 82 8.22 22.25 4.40
N PRO A 83 7.99 23.28 5.25
CA PRO A 83 8.04 23.29 6.72
C PRO A 83 6.73 22.98 7.47
N ILE A 84 5.71 22.43 6.80
CA ILE A 84 4.44 22.08 7.42
C ILE A 84 4.65 21.01 8.51
N PRO A 85 3.99 21.11 9.67
CA PRO A 85 4.08 20.10 10.71
C PRO A 85 3.62 18.72 10.21
N GLU A 86 4.35 17.65 10.56
CA GLU A 86 4.06 16.27 10.12
C GLU A 86 2.62 15.84 10.44
N GLY A 87 2.09 16.25 11.61
CA GLY A 87 0.72 15.94 11.98
C GLY A 87 -0.31 16.50 11.02
N ALA A 88 -0.13 17.74 10.53
CA ALA A 88 -1.05 18.35 9.57
C ALA A 88 -0.99 17.63 8.21
N SER A 89 0.20 17.34 7.71
CA SER A 89 0.40 16.60 6.47
C SER A 89 -0.22 15.20 6.52
N ASN A 90 0.04 14.46 7.59
CA ASN A 90 -0.50 13.12 7.78
C ASN A 90 -2.02 13.11 7.96
N THR A 91 -2.59 14.14 8.60
CA THR A 91 -4.05 14.29 8.75
C THR A 91 -4.72 14.45 7.38
N VAL A 92 -4.16 15.25 6.49
CA VAL A 92 -4.70 15.42 5.13
C VAL A 92 -4.64 14.09 4.36
N LEU A 93 -3.55 13.35 4.45
CA LEU A 93 -3.44 12.03 3.83
C LEU A 93 -4.48 11.04 4.38
N LEU A 94 -4.68 11.02 5.68
CA LEU A 94 -5.69 10.16 6.32
C LEU A 94 -7.10 10.54 5.85
N LEU A 95 -7.44 11.83 5.79
CA LEU A 95 -8.73 12.28 5.29
C LEU A 95 -8.95 11.87 3.83
N MET A 96 -7.95 12.07 2.97
CA MET A 96 -8.01 11.64 1.57
C MET A 96 -8.18 10.12 1.47
N GLY A 97 -7.47 9.37 2.30
CA GLY A 97 -7.59 7.91 2.39
C GLY A 97 -8.99 7.46 2.80
N GLN A 98 -9.60 8.10 3.80
CA GLN A 98 -10.96 7.78 4.26
C GLN A 98 -12.00 8.08 3.19
N VAL A 99 -11.95 9.26 2.56
CA VAL A 99 -12.86 9.63 1.47
C VAL A 99 -12.72 8.65 0.30
N SER A 100 -11.49 8.38 -0.13
CA SER A 100 -11.22 7.42 -1.22
C SER A 100 -11.69 6.01 -0.86
N GLY A 101 -11.50 5.58 0.40
CA GLY A 101 -11.95 4.30 0.89
C GLY A 101 -13.47 4.13 0.84
N ILE A 102 -14.22 5.15 1.27
CA ILE A 102 -15.69 5.15 1.19
C ILE A 102 -16.14 5.04 -0.27
N LEU A 103 -15.60 5.88 -1.15
CA LEU A 103 -15.92 5.85 -2.58
C LEU A 103 -15.58 4.49 -3.21
N PHE A 104 -14.45 3.91 -2.82
CA PHE A 104 -14.03 2.60 -3.30
C PHE A 104 -14.97 1.48 -2.84
N ILE A 105 -15.39 1.48 -1.57
CA ILE A 105 -16.34 0.48 -1.04
C ILE A 105 -17.68 0.55 -1.82
N LEU A 106 -18.19 1.75 -2.05
CA LEU A 106 -19.41 1.95 -2.83
C LEU A 106 -19.25 1.47 -4.28
N ALA A 107 -18.10 1.77 -4.90
CA ALA A 107 -17.80 1.29 -6.25
C ALA A 107 -17.66 -0.24 -6.31
N MET A 108 -17.02 -0.87 -5.31
CA MET A 108 -16.90 -2.33 -5.23
C MET A 108 -18.27 -3.03 -5.21
N ASP A 109 -19.23 -2.49 -4.49
CA ASP A 109 -20.58 -3.07 -4.44
C ASP A 109 -21.28 -2.97 -5.80
N ALA A 110 -21.06 -1.89 -6.54
CA ALA A 110 -21.57 -1.71 -7.90
C ALA A 110 -20.96 -2.71 -8.91
N PHE A 111 -19.70 -3.12 -8.72
CA PHE A 111 -19.01 -4.10 -9.58
C PHE A 111 -19.25 -5.56 -9.17
N LYS A 112 -19.91 -5.78 -8.04
CA LYS A 112 -20.25 -7.14 -7.60
C LYS A 112 -21.27 -7.77 -8.53
N SER A 113 -20.98 -8.95 -9.04
CA SER A 113 -21.94 -9.69 -9.86
C SER A 113 -23.16 -10.10 -9.04
N LYS A 114 -24.33 -9.55 -9.38
CA LYS A 114 -25.61 -9.89 -8.74
C LYS A 114 -26.05 -11.34 -9.00
N ALA A 115 -25.58 -11.93 -10.11
CA ALA A 115 -25.96 -13.27 -10.51
C ALA A 115 -25.20 -14.38 -9.79
N THR A 116 -23.88 -14.16 -9.55
CA THR A 116 -22.99 -15.19 -8.98
C THR A 116 -22.44 -14.82 -7.60
N GLY A 117 -22.64 -13.60 -7.14
CA GLY A 117 -22.02 -13.08 -5.91
C GLY A 117 -20.48 -12.96 -6.00
N SER A 118 -19.93 -13.18 -7.18
CA SER A 118 -18.47 -13.14 -7.41
C SER A 118 -17.93 -11.72 -7.24
N MET A 119 -16.82 -11.59 -6.52
CA MET A 119 -16.08 -10.34 -6.31
C MET A 119 -14.89 -10.19 -7.28
N THR A 120 -14.74 -11.09 -8.26
CA THR A 120 -13.63 -11.05 -9.22
C THR A 120 -13.55 -9.71 -9.96
N GLY A 121 -14.70 -9.14 -10.36
CA GLY A 121 -14.74 -7.83 -11.00
C GLY A 121 -14.23 -6.71 -10.10
N SER A 122 -14.62 -6.73 -8.82
CA SER A 122 -14.15 -5.74 -7.83
C SER A 122 -12.65 -5.85 -7.56
N LEU A 123 -12.13 -7.08 -7.46
CA LEU A 123 -10.70 -7.32 -7.27
C LEU A 123 -9.88 -6.95 -8.52
N ALA A 124 -10.42 -7.19 -9.72
CA ALA A 124 -9.81 -6.73 -10.97
C ALA A 124 -9.76 -5.20 -11.03
N ALA A 125 -10.83 -4.50 -10.65
CA ALA A 125 -10.86 -3.04 -10.58
C ALA A 125 -9.81 -2.50 -9.58
N LEU A 126 -9.67 -3.16 -8.43
CA LEU A 126 -8.63 -2.82 -7.46
C LEU A 126 -7.22 -3.00 -8.04
N THR A 127 -7.00 -4.08 -8.79
CA THR A 127 -5.72 -4.32 -9.48
C THR A 127 -5.39 -3.18 -10.45
N VAL A 128 -6.36 -2.75 -11.26
CA VAL A 128 -6.20 -1.63 -12.18
C VAL A 128 -5.87 -0.34 -11.44
N MET A 129 -6.54 -0.07 -10.32
CA MET A 129 -6.24 1.10 -9.48
C MET A 129 -4.82 1.07 -8.90
N ILE A 130 -4.34 -0.09 -8.46
CA ILE A 130 -2.96 -0.24 -7.95
C ILE A 130 -1.94 -0.01 -9.07
N ILE A 131 -2.19 -0.54 -10.28
CA ILE A 131 -1.33 -0.31 -11.45
C ILE A 131 -1.31 1.19 -11.80
N GLY A 132 -2.46 1.85 -11.80
CA GLY A 132 -2.56 3.29 -12.01
C GLY A 132 -1.80 4.08 -10.96
N SER A 133 -1.94 3.72 -9.69
CA SER A 133 -1.20 4.33 -8.57
C SER A 133 0.31 4.10 -8.68
N PHE A 134 0.73 2.93 -9.14
CA PHE A 134 2.14 2.65 -9.42
C PHE A 134 2.68 3.56 -10.54
N GLY A 135 1.91 3.72 -11.62
CA GLY A 135 2.26 4.64 -12.71
C GLY A 135 2.40 6.09 -12.23
N LEU A 136 1.46 6.56 -11.40
CA LEU A 136 1.54 7.90 -10.80
C LEU A 136 2.73 8.03 -9.84
N ALA A 137 3.04 6.99 -9.08
CA ALA A 137 4.17 6.99 -8.14
C ALA A 137 5.54 7.12 -8.85
N LEU A 138 5.65 6.73 -10.13
CA LEU A 138 6.87 6.95 -10.92
C LEU A 138 7.20 8.43 -11.10
N PHE A 139 6.19 9.30 -11.13
CA PHE A 139 6.36 10.75 -11.26
C PHE A 139 6.65 11.48 -9.94
N LEU A 140 6.58 10.78 -8.80
CA LEU A 140 6.91 11.38 -7.50
C LEU A 140 8.38 11.82 -7.46
N PRO A 141 8.69 13.02 -6.90
CA PRO A 141 10.07 13.42 -6.65
C PRO A 141 10.72 12.54 -5.59
N GLU A 142 12.04 12.35 -5.64
CA GLU A 142 12.77 11.65 -4.59
C GLU A 142 12.82 12.52 -3.33
N SER A 143 12.42 11.96 -2.19
CA SER A 143 12.65 12.59 -0.90
C SER A 143 14.06 12.21 -0.41
N LEU A 144 15.00 13.13 -0.58
CA LEU A 144 16.35 12.96 -0.03
C LEU A 144 16.32 13.42 1.43
N LYS A 145 16.52 12.49 2.34
CA LYS A 145 16.79 12.81 3.74
C LYS A 145 18.11 13.57 3.77
N LYS A 146 18.09 14.90 3.99
CA LYS A 146 19.32 15.63 4.29
C LYS A 146 19.98 14.95 5.50
N PRO A 147 21.26 14.57 5.43
CA PRO A 147 21.97 14.11 6.62
C PRO A 147 21.74 15.14 7.72
N ALA A 148 21.43 14.68 8.92
CA ALA A 148 21.33 15.57 10.07
C ALA A 148 22.65 16.34 10.12
N ALA A 149 22.59 17.63 9.81
CA ALA A 149 23.73 18.50 9.99
C ALA A 149 24.18 18.32 11.43
N SER A 150 25.42 17.87 11.63
CA SER A 150 26.04 17.82 12.91
C SER A 150 25.79 19.16 13.60
N ARG A 151 24.95 19.17 14.63
CA ARG A 151 24.80 20.33 15.48
C ARG A 151 26.13 20.53 16.16
N PRO A 152 26.69 21.76 16.11
CA PRO A 152 27.89 22.09 16.87
C PRO A 152 27.64 21.95 18.34
#